data_79c4591cfc24fe52904e2e652a3ed808
#
_entry.id   79c4591cfc24fe52904e2e652a3ed808
#
_cell.length_a   1.000
_cell.length_b   1.000
_cell.length_c   1.000
_cell.angle_alpha   90.00
_cell.angle_beta   90.00
_cell.angle_gamma   90.00
#
_symmetry.space_group_name_H-M   'P 1'
#
loop_
_entity.id
_entity.type
_entity.pdbx_description
1 polymer ?
#
loop_
_entity_poly.entity_id
_entity_poly.type
_entity_poly.pdbx_seq_one_letter_code
_entity_poly.pdbx_strand_id
1 'polypeptide(L)'
;MLTRLAIIGAGAITVEMLAVLGRSLPQRLDSLTVLARPGKSAGVAQALGTAAEAVADDFRVVECVTALIAAQPDLAIEAAGHGAVADHVPALLEAGIETVVVSTGALSDPDLAARLEAAARAGETRLEMSSGAVGGMDILAALARSDIRSVTYTSRKPPNAWKGTKAEDAIGLDGLSRETVFFEGTARQAAANYPKNANVAATIALAGAGFERTTVRMIADPAVSSNIHVFDVVSDAAEVSVRIVGKPAPANPKTSLPTVYSLVRAVMNRVNPIVS
;
A
#
# COMPACT_ATOMS: atom_id res chain seq x y z
N MET A 1 16.31 -16.31 -5.07
CA MET A 1 15.07 -16.25 -5.87
C MET A 1 13.91 -16.52 -4.93
N LEU A 2 12.80 -15.82 -5.02
CA LEU A 2 11.65 -15.98 -4.13
C LEU A 2 11.01 -17.37 -4.32
N THR A 3 10.88 -18.14 -3.26
CA THR A 3 10.18 -19.43 -3.25
C THR A 3 9.17 -19.54 -2.09
N ARG A 4 9.31 -18.72 -1.03
CA ARG A 4 8.44 -18.75 0.15
C ARG A 4 7.88 -17.36 0.40
N LEU A 5 6.56 -17.22 0.25
CA LEU A 5 5.85 -15.96 0.41
C LEU A 5 5.03 -15.95 1.69
N ALA A 6 5.10 -14.87 2.45
CA ALA A 6 4.19 -14.59 3.56
C ALA A 6 3.26 -13.43 3.22
N ILE A 7 2.03 -13.47 3.72
CA ILE A 7 1.06 -12.37 3.58
C ILE A 7 0.43 -12.09 4.93
N ILE A 8 0.42 -10.81 5.34
CA ILE A 8 -0.33 -10.35 6.52
C ILE A 8 -1.68 -9.81 6.03
N GLY A 9 -2.76 -10.49 6.43
CA GLY A 9 -4.13 -10.13 6.07
C GLY A 9 -4.70 -10.97 4.92
N ALA A 10 -6.00 -11.19 4.99
CA ALA A 10 -6.78 -12.02 4.07
C ALA A 10 -7.96 -11.25 3.46
N GLY A 11 -7.76 -9.94 3.24
CA GLY A 11 -8.78 -9.05 2.68
C GLY A 11 -8.85 -9.10 1.15
N ALA A 12 -9.67 -8.21 0.57
CA ALA A 12 -9.89 -8.15 -0.86
C ALA A 12 -8.59 -7.95 -1.68
N ILE A 13 -7.61 -7.20 -1.15
CA ILE A 13 -6.31 -7.03 -1.81
C ILE A 13 -5.61 -8.38 -1.96
N THR A 14 -5.58 -9.18 -0.88
CA THR A 14 -4.95 -10.52 -0.89
C THR A 14 -5.64 -11.44 -1.87
N VAL A 15 -6.98 -11.51 -1.87
CA VAL A 15 -7.75 -12.34 -2.80
C VAL A 15 -7.41 -12.01 -4.25
N GLU A 16 -7.48 -10.73 -4.62
CA GLU A 16 -7.17 -10.28 -5.98
C GLU A 16 -5.69 -10.49 -6.35
N MET A 17 -4.78 -10.25 -5.40
CA MET A 17 -3.35 -10.47 -5.61
C MET A 17 -3.05 -11.94 -5.90
N LEU A 18 -3.60 -12.87 -5.11
CA LEU A 18 -3.42 -14.31 -5.35
C LEU A 18 -4.00 -14.75 -6.71
N ALA A 19 -5.17 -14.24 -7.08
CA ALA A 19 -5.76 -14.52 -8.38
C ALA A 19 -4.90 -14.02 -9.55
N VAL A 20 -4.20 -12.89 -9.38
CA VAL A 20 -3.26 -12.39 -10.41
C VAL A 20 -1.97 -13.19 -10.39
N LEU A 21 -1.40 -13.48 -9.22
CA LEU A 21 -0.16 -14.26 -9.07
C LEU A 21 -0.30 -15.64 -9.67
N GLY A 22 -1.42 -16.34 -9.43
CA GLY A 22 -1.67 -17.68 -9.99
C GLY A 22 -1.67 -17.73 -11.52
N ARG A 23 -1.85 -16.56 -12.19
CA ARG A 23 -1.77 -16.45 -13.66
C ARG A 23 -0.43 -15.89 -14.16
N SER A 24 0.35 -15.27 -13.28
CA SER A 24 1.54 -14.50 -13.65
C SER A 24 2.84 -15.20 -13.28
N LEU A 25 2.83 -16.03 -12.25
CA LEU A 25 4.01 -16.78 -11.81
C LEU A 25 4.43 -17.79 -12.88
N PRO A 26 5.71 -17.86 -13.24
CA PRO A 26 6.23 -18.85 -14.20
C PRO A 26 6.16 -20.28 -13.65
N GLN A 27 6.20 -20.43 -12.34
CA GLN A 27 6.03 -21.68 -11.59
C GLN A 27 5.46 -21.36 -10.21
N ARG A 28 4.80 -22.33 -9.58
CA ARG A 28 4.32 -22.16 -8.20
C ARG A 28 5.49 -21.99 -7.25
N LEU A 29 5.24 -21.26 -6.17
CA LEU A 29 6.17 -21.12 -5.06
C LEU A 29 6.18 -22.40 -4.21
N ASP A 30 7.24 -22.61 -3.45
CA ASP A 30 7.32 -23.75 -2.51
C ASP A 30 6.26 -23.62 -1.43
N SER A 31 6.08 -22.39 -0.88
CA SER A 31 5.09 -22.16 0.16
C SER A 31 4.49 -20.76 0.16
N LEU A 32 3.24 -20.69 0.61
CA LEU A 32 2.50 -19.48 0.94
C LEU A 32 1.95 -19.59 2.37
N THR A 33 2.36 -18.66 3.23
CA THR A 33 1.84 -18.58 4.62
C THR A 33 1.08 -17.28 4.81
N VAL A 34 -0.18 -17.35 5.25
CA VAL A 34 -1.03 -16.18 5.50
C VAL A 34 -1.27 -16.00 6.99
N LEU A 35 -0.99 -14.79 7.51
CA LEU A 35 -1.31 -14.41 8.87
C LEU A 35 -2.75 -13.90 8.93
N ALA A 36 -3.59 -14.64 9.62
CA ALA A 36 -4.96 -14.28 9.94
C ALA A 36 -5.08 -13.74 11.38
N ARG A 37 -6.16 -13.05 11.67
CA ARG A 37 -6.49 -12.67 13.05
C ARG A 37 -6.80 -13.93 13.88
N PRO A 38 -6.51 -13.91 15.20
CA PRO A 38 -6.82 -15.03 16.08
C PRO A 38 -8.26 -15.55 15.94
N GLY A 39 -8.43 -16.86 15.87
CA GLY A 39 -9.70 -17.54 15.68
C GLY A 39 -10.31 -17.45 14.28
N LYS A 40 -9.54 -17.01 13.27
CA LYS A 40 -10.03 -16.85 11.88
C LYS A 40 -9.33 -17.75 10.87
N SER A 41 -8.36 -18.54 11.26
CA SER A 41 -7.53 -19.35 10.36
C SER A 41 -8.34 -20.29 9.47
N ALA A 42 -9.31 -21.02 10.02
CA ALA A 42 -10.13 -21.95 9.25
C ALA A 42 -10.96 -21.25 8.15
N GLY A 43 -11.61 -20.11 8.48
CA GLY A 43 -12.38 -19.35 7.52
C GLY A 43 -11.49 -18.72 6.44
N VAL A 44 -10.29 -18.26 6.80
CA VAL A 44 -9.31 -17.73 5.84
C VAL A 44 -8.77 -18.83 4.94
N ALA A 45 -8.45 -20.00 5.48
CA ALA A 45 -8.00 -21.15 4.70
C ALA A 45 -9.07 -21.58 3.66
N GLN A 46 -10.33 -21.62 4.06
CA GLN A 46 -11.44 -21.92 3.16
C GLN A 46 -11.60 -20.84 2.06
N ALA A 47 -11.52 -19.57 2.44
CA ALA A 47 -11.73 -18.45 1.50
C ALA A 47 -10.61 -18.30 0.48
N LEU A 48 -9.38 -18.60 0.84
CA LEU A 48 -8.21 -18.40 -0.02
C LEU A 48 -7.72 -19.69 -0.70
N GLY A 49 -8.15 -20.89 -0.24
CA GLY A 49 -7.57 -22.18 -0.61
C GLY A 49 -7.34 -22.35 -2.11
N THR A 50 -8.39 -22.23 -2.92
CA THR A 50 -8.28 -22.39 -4.38
C THR A 50 -7.32 -21.40 -5.03
N ALA A 51 -7.32 -20.13 -4.58
CA ALA A 51 -6.42 -19.12 -5.13
C ALA A 51 -4.98 -19.34 -4.64
N ALA A 52 -4.81 -19.81 -3.42
CA ALA A 52 -3.51 -20.13 -2.82
C ALA A 52 -2.83 -21.34 -3.48
N GLU A 53 -3.60 -22.40 -3.77
CA GLU A 53 -3.14 -23.60 -4.48
C GLU A 53 -2.63 -23.31 -5.91
N ALA A 54 -3.14 -22.25 -6.54
CA ALA A 54 -2.63 -21.79 -7.82
C ALA A 54 -1.28 -21.05 -7.71
N VAL A 55 -0.91 -20.60 -6.50
CA VAL A 55 0.29 -19.79 -6.23
C VAL A 55 1.42 -20.61 -5.61
N ALA A 56 1.12 -21.57 -4.74
CA ALA A 56 2.13 -22.31 -4.00
C ALA A 56 1.75 -23.81 -3.84
N ASP A 57 2.80 -24.64 -3.63
CA ASP A 57 2.63 -26.07 -3.39
C ASP A 57 2.15 -26.37 -1.98
N ASP A 58 2.62 -25.60 -0.99
CA ASP A 58 2.19 -25.69 0.41
C ASP A 58 1.51 -24.38 0.83
N PHE A 59 0.25 -24.48 1.28
CA PHE A 59 -0.51 -23.33 1.77
C PHE A 59 -0.85 -23.49 3.23
N ARG A 60 -0.53 -22.48 4.04
CA ARG A 60 -0.79 -22.46 5.49
C ARG A 60 -1.40 -21.14 5.93
N VAL A 61 -2.26 -21.21 6.95
CA VAL A 61 -2.78 -20.04 7.65
C VAL A 61 -2.36 -20.13 9.11
N VAL A 62 -1.72 -19.06 9.59
CA VAL A 62 -1.25 -18.92 10.97
C VAL A 62 -1.93 -17.75 11.66
N GLU A 63 -1.92 -17.71 13.00
CA GLU A 63 -2.63 -16.68 13.78
C GLU A 63 -1.68 -15.82 14.65
N CYS A 64 -0.38 -16.04 14.56
CA CYS A 64 0.60 -15.21 15.23
C CYS A 64 1.83 -14.98 14.35
N VAL A 65 2.48 -13.85 14.55
CA VAL A 65 3.67 -13.44 13.79
C VAL A 65 4.84 -14.40 14.02
N THR A 66 4.98 -14.98 15.19
CA THR A 66 6.03 -15.96 15.50
C THR A 66 5.92 -17.21 14.62
N ALA A 67 4.70 -17.70 14.39
CA ALA A 67 4.49 -18.82 13.48
C ALA A 67 4.74 -18.43 12.01
N LEU A 68 4.45 -17.19 11.63
CA LEU A 68 4.79 -16.66 10.29
C LEU A 68 6.30 -16.61 10.10
N ILE A 69 7.06 -16.12 11.09
CA ILE A 69 8.54 -16.08 11.09
C ILE A 69 9.12 -17.49 11.02
N ALA A 70 8.54 -18.45 11.78
CA ALA A 70 8.99 -19.84 11.79
C ALA A 70 8.83 -20.54 10.41
N ALA A 71 7.94 -20.05 9.55
CA ALA A 71 7.83 -20.50 8.16
C ALA A 71 9.00 -20.02 7.27
N GLN A 72 9.87 -19.14 7.77
CA GLN A 72 11.06 -18.60 7.11
C GLN A 72 10.77 -18.07 5.70
N PRO A 73 9.83 -17.15 5.52
CA PRO A 73 9.52 -16.59 4.21
C PRO A 73 10.69 -15.77 3.66
N ASP A 74 10.87 -15.79 2.35
CA ASP A 74 11.86 -14.96 1.66
C ASP A 74 11.35 -13.51 1.50
N LEU A 75 10.01 -13.34 1.51
CA LEU A 75 9.32 -12.06 1.42
C LEU A 75 8.03 -12.10 2.23
N ALA A 76 7.75 -11.02 2.95
CA ALA A 76 6.44 -10.78 3.55
C ALA A 76 5.73 -9.60 2.87
N ILE A 77 4.42 -9.70 2.68
CA ILE A 77 3.57 -8.60 2.17
C ILE A 77 2.52 -8.26 3.21
N GLU A 78 2.46 -7.00 3.62
CA GLU A 78 1.39 -6.49 4.47
C GLU A 78 0.27 -5.89 3.60
N ALA A 79 -0.97 -6.40 3.79
CA ALA A 79 -2.19 -5.94 3.15
C ALA A 79 -3.39 -5.97 4.11
N ALA A 80 -3.17 -5.61 5.38
CA ALA A 80 -4.17 -5.69 6.45
C ALA A 80 -4.58 -4.35 7.04
N GLY A 81 -3.67 -3.37 7.07
CA GLY A 81 -3.93 -2.02 7.59
C GLY A 81 -2.85 -1.52 8.55
N HIS A 82 -2.95 -0.24 8.93
CA HIS A 82 -1.94 0.46 9.74
C HIS A 82 -1.61 -0.26 11.05
N GLY A 83 -2.62 -0.81 11.75
CA GLY A 83 -2.40 -1.57 12.98
C GLY A 83 -1.52 -2.82 12.74
N ALA A 84 -1.75 -3.54 11.65
CA ALA A 84 -0.95 -4.72 11.32
C ALA A 84 0.51 -4.38 11.01
N VAL A 85 0.78 -3.20 10.42
CA VAL A 85 2.15 -2.69 10.26
C VAL A 85 2.81 -2.54 11.63
N ALA A 86 2.13 -1.86 12.56
CA ALA A 86 2.66 -1.60 13.90
C ALA A 86 2.87 -2.89 14.73
N ASP A 87 1.95 -3.84 14.62
CA ASP A 87 1.91 -5.04 15.45
C ASP A 87 2.86 -6.15 14.97
N HIS A 88 3.10 -6.25 13.65
CA HIS A 88 3.75 -7.43 13.07
C HIS A 88 5.02 -7.13 12.29
N VAL A 89 5.09 -5.99 11.59
CA VAL A 89 6.21 -5.72 10.67
C VAL A 89 7.55 -5.54 11.38
N PRO A 90 7.65 -4.89 12.57
CA PRO A 90 8.93 -4.81 13.27
C PRO A 90 9.55 -6.19 13.55
N ALA A 91 8.76 -7.16 14.03
CA ALA A 91 9.25 -8.50 14.32
C ALA A 91 9.72 -9.27 13.07
N LEU A 92 9.07 -9.06 11.93
CA LEU A 92 9.52 -9.63 10.65
C LEU A 92 10.87 -9.05 10.22
N LEU A 93 11.01 -7.73 10.30
CA LEU A 93 12.26 -7.05 9.95
C LEU A 93 13.39 -7.47 10.88
N GLU A 94 13.17 -7.53 12.21
CA GLU A 94 14.15 -8.01 13.17
C GLU A 94 14.60 -9.46 12.91
N ALA A 95 13.69 -10.28 12.35
CA ALA A 95 13.98 -11.65 11.93
C ALA A 95 14.71 -11.74 10.56
N GLY A 96 15.07 -10.62 9.95
CA GLY A 96 15.75 -10.58 8.65
C GLY A 96 14.82 -10.79 7.45
N ILE A 97 13.49 -10.72 7.63
CA ILE A 97 12.53 -10.97 6.57
C ILE A 97 12.22 -9.65 5.85
N GLU A 98 12.55 -9.59 4.56
CA GLU A 98 12.18 -8.46 3.73
C GLU A 98 10.65 -8.29 3.69
N THR A 99 10.17 -7.07 3.91
CA THR A 99 8.74 -6.82 4.03
C THR A 99 8.29 -5.68 3.13
N VAL A 100 7.26 -5.93 2.32
CA VAL A 100 6.56 -4.93 1.51
C VAL A 100 5.28 -4.51 2.21
N VAL A 101 5.06 -3.21 2.38
CA VAL A 101 3.84 -2.68 3.00
C VAL A 101 3.01 -1.88 2.01
N VAL A 102 1.69 -2.09 2.01
CA VAL A 102 0.74 -1.26 1.28
C VAL A 102 0.10 -0.21 2.18
N SER A 103 0.09 -0.45 3.48
CA SER A 103 -0.49 0.46 4.47
C SER A 103 0.50 1.55 4.91
N THR A 104 1.08 2.22 3.91
CA THR A 104 2.14 3.23 4.05
C THR A 104 1.76 4.42 4.92
N GLY A 105 0.45 4.71 5.07
CA GLY A 105 -0.05 5.72 5.99
C GLY A 105 0.35 5.47 7.45
N ALA A 106 0.66 4.24 7.84
CA ALA A 106 1.18 3.93 9.17
C ALA A 106 2.51 4.64 9.47
N LEU A 107 3.35 4.87 8.44
CA LEU A 107 4.63 5.55 8.58
C LEU A 107 4.49 7.07 8.78
N SER A 108 3.27 7.60 8.81
CA SER A 108 3.04 8.97 9.26
C SER A 108 3.25 9.15 10.76
N ASP A 109 3.24 8.07 11.53
CA ASP A 109 3.69 8.05 12.92
C ASP A 109 5.22 7.99 12.96
N PRO A 110 5.92 9.04 13.45
CA PRO A 110 7.38 9.10 13.45
C PRO A 110 8.01 8.05 14.36
N ASP A 111 7.35 7.70 15.47
CA ASP A 111 7.88 6.70 16.41
C ASP A 111 7.81 5.30 15.79
N LEU A 112 6.72 4.99 15.10
CA LEU A 112 6.61 3.75 14.35
C LEU A 112 7.63 3.70 13.19
N ALA A 113 7.79 4.80 12.45
CA ALA A 113 8.75 4.87 11.36
C ALA A 113 10.19 4.62 11.86
N ALA A 114 10.59 5.26 12.98
CA ALA A 114 11.90 5.05 13.61
C ALA A 114 12.06 3.59 14.09
N ARG A 115 11.02 3.00 14.69
CA ARG A 115 11.04 1.59 15.13
C ARG A 115 11.22 0.62 13.96
N LEU A 116 10.52 0.86 12.85
CA LEU A 116 10.64 0.06 11.63
C LEU A 116 12.04 0.16 11.01
N GLU A 117 12.62 1.36 10.97
CA GLU A 117 13.98 1.57 10.49
C GLU A 117 14.99 0.85 11.37
N ALA A 118 14.87 0.96 12.70
CA ALA A 118 15.75 0.26 13.64
C ALA A 118 15.65 -1.27 13.49
N ALA A 119 14.43 -1.80 13.36
CA ALA A 119 14.18 -3.22 13.14
C ALA A 119 14.79 -3.73 11.82
N ALA A 120 14.65 -2.97 10.74
CA ALA A 120 15.23 -3.32 9.43
C ALA A 120 16.77 -3.34 9.48
N ARG A 121 17.39 -2.37 10.20
CA ARG A 121 18.85 -2.35 10.41
C ARG A 121 19.32 -3.53 11.26
N ALA A 122 18.60 -3.84 12.34
CA ALA A 122 18.96 -4.94 13.24
C ALA A 122 18.90 -6.31 12.53
N GLY A 123 17.90 -6.52 11.67
CA GLY A 123 17.74 -7.75 10.90
C GLY A 123 18.50 -7.78 9.57
N GLU A 124 19.31 -6.74 9.27
CA GLU A 124 20.05 -6.60 8.00
C GLU A 124 19.16 -6.78 6.76
N THR A 125 17.93 -6.27 6.84
CA THR A 125 16.91 -6.38 5.81
C THR A 125 16.32 -5.02 5.44
N ARG A 126 15.25 -5.01 4.66
CA ARG A 126 14.60 -3.77 4.25
C ARG A 126 13.08 -3.82 4.32
N LEU A 127 12.52 -2.65 4.58
CA LEU A 127 11.12 -2.35 4.38
C LEU A 127 10.94 -1.67 3.02
N GLU A 128 10.10 -2.23 2.17
CA GLU A 128 9.72 -1.62 0.90
C GLU A 128 8.28 -1.08 0.97
N MET A 129 8.10 0.14 0.51
CA MET A 129 6.77 0.71 0.33
C MET A 129 6.24 0.36 -1.05
N SER A 130 5.08 -0.29 -1.11
CA SER A 130 4.37 -0.46 -2.36
C SER A 130 3.95 0.91 -2.92
N SER A 131 4.02 1.09 -4.23
CA SER A 131 3.48 2.30 -4.87
C SER A 131 1.97 2.43 -4.70
N GLY A 132 1.27 1.33 -4.38
CA GLY A 132 -0.16 1.35 -4.11
C GLY A 132 -0.97 1.79 -5.33
N ALA A 133 -1.83 2.78 -5.12
CA ALA A 133 -2.74 3.28 -6.16
C ALA A 133 -2.07 4.28 -7.13
N VAL A 134 -0.79 4.60 -6.94
CA VAL A 134 -0.04 5.56 -7.77
C VAL A 134 1.15 4.90 -8.46
N GLY A 135 1.67 5.54 -9.50
CA GLY A 135 2.89 5.15 -10.20
C GLY A 135 3.88 6.32 -10.23
N GLY A 136 5.04 6.14 -10.85
CA GLY A 136 6.06 7.18 -10.94
C GLY A 136 6.83 7.41 -9.63
N MET A 137 6.78 6.44 -8.70
CA MET A 137 7.50 6.53 -7.43
C MET A 137 9.00 6.41 -7.61
N ASP A 138 9.45 5.75 -8.63
CA ASP A 138 10.84 5.64 -9.05
C ASP A 138 11.43 7.00 -9.45
N ILE A 139 10.75 7.75 -10.33
CA ILE A 139 11.19 9.09 -10.70
C ILE A 139 11.12 10.06 -9.51
N LEU A 140 10.05 9.98 -8.69
CA LEU A 140 9.94 10.82 -7.49
C LEU A 140 11.07 10.56 -6.50
N ALA A 141 11.40 9.30 -6.24
CA ALA A 141 12.50 8.91 -5.35
C ALA A 141 13.87 9.31 -5.92
N ALA A 142 14.04 9.29 -7.25
CA ALA A 142 15.24 9.81 -7.91
C ALA A 142 15.35 11.33 -7.74
N LEU A 143 14.26 12.08 -7.98
CA LEU A 143 14.23 13.54 -7.81
C LEU A 143 14.39 13.96 -6.34
N ALA A 144 14.07 13.12 -5.38
CA ALA A 144 14.33 13.38 -3.96
C ALA A 144 15.83 13.49 -3.62
N ARG A 145 16.72 13.16 -4.56
CA ARG A 145 18.17 13.36 -4.44
C ARG A 145 18.63 14.72 -5.02
N SER A 146 17.74 15.44 -5.68
CA SER A 146 17.92 16.79 -6.15
C SER A 146 17.28 17.81 -5.21
N ASP A 147 17.35 19.10 -5.53
CA ASP A 147 16.63 20.12 -4.76
C ASP A 147 15.16 20.18 -5.22
N ILE A 148 14.28 19.52 -4.45
CA ILE A 148 12.83 19.60 -4.68
C ILE A 148 12.30 20.94 -4.13
N ARG A 149 11.73 21.74 -5.01
CA ARG A 149 11.08 23.03 -4.67
C ARG A 149 9.67 22.80 -4.14
N SER A 150 8.89 21.92 -4.78
CA SER A 150 7.53 21.59 -4.35
C SER A 150 7.11 20.19 -4.74
N VAL A 151 6.28 19.58 -3.90
CA VAL A 151 5.49 18.37 -4.20
C VAL A 151 4.05 18.66 -3.83
N THR A 152 3.16 18.55 -4.81
CA THR A 152 1.71 18.71 -4.58
C THR A 152 1.00 17.42 -4.97
N TYR A 153 0.18 16.89 -4.10
CA TYR A 153 -0.65 15.74 -4.36
C TYR A 153 -2.14 16.12 -4.29
N THR A 154 -2.89 15.77 -5.32
CA THR A 154 -4.34 15.96 -5.39
C THR A 154 -5.04 14.61 -5.44
N SER A 155 -5.90 14.36 -4.45
CA SER A 155 -6.82 13.22 -4.41
C SER A 155 -8.22 13.70 -4.80
N ARG A 156 -8.71 13.28 -5.96
CA ARG A 156 -10.05 13.62 -6.46
C ARG A 156 -10.88 12.34 -6.54
N LYS A 157 -12.06 12.37 -5.92
CA LYS A 157 -12.96 11.20 -5.90
C LYS A 157 -14.43 11.65 -6.01
N PRO A 158 -15.32 10.76 -6.44
CA PRO A 158 -16.75 11.03 -6.37
C PRO A 158 -17.19 11.22 -4.92
N PRO A 159 -18.23 12.02 -4.62
CA PRO A 159 -18.70 12.33 -3.27
C PRO A 159 -18.90 11.09 -2.40
N ASN A 160 -19.48 10.02 -2.96
CA ASN A 160 -19.73 8.77 -2.23
C ASN A 160 -18.45 8.11 -1.68
N ALA A 161 -17.28 8.32 -2.30
CA ALA A 161 -16.02 7.75 -1.84
C ALA A 161 -15.44 8.47 -0.60
N TRP A 162 -16.02 9.61 -0.23
CA TRP A 162 -15.68 10.39 0.96
C TRP A 162 -16.65 10.16 2.14
N LYS A 163 -17.74 9.40 1.95
CA LYS A 163 -18.68 9.09 3.03
C LYS A 163 -18.00 8.30 4.16
N GLY A 164 -18.36 8.62 5.40
CA GLY A 164 -17.74 8.07 6.61
C GLY A 164 -16.36 8.66 6.91
N THR A 165 -16.06 9.85 6.39
CA THR A 165 -14.86 10.63 6.70
C THR A 165 -15.22 12.04 7.17
N LYS A 166 -14.26 12.79 7.70
CA LYS A 166 -14.46 14.22 8.08
C LYS A 166 -14.90 15.12 6.91
N ALA A 167 -14.87 14.63 5.69
CA ALA A 167 -15.39 15.38 4.54
C ALA A 167 -16.90 15.62 4.65
N GLU A 168 -17.66 14.70 5.28
CA GLU A 168 -19.11 14.87 5.51
C GLU A 168 -19.38 16.07 6.42
N ASP A 169 -18.53 16.31 7.42
CA ASP A 169 -18.65 17.44 8.33
C ASP A 169 -18.21 18.77 7.70
N ALA A 170 -17.23 18.69 6.76
CA ALA A 170 -16.64 19.86 6.13
C ALA A 170 -17.50 20.41 4.98
N ILE A 171 -18.14 19.52 4.22
CA ILE A 171 -18.98 19.87 3.06
C ILE A 171 -20.18 18.90 2.97
N GLY A 172 -21.32 19.41 2.56
CA GLY A 172 -22.47 18.55 2.26
C GLY A 172 -22.18 17.69 1.04
N LEU A 173 -21.82 16.42 1.23
CA LEU A 173 -21.48 15.52 0.13
C LEU A 173 -22.67 15.18 -0.77
N ASP A 174 -23.87 15.11 -0.18
CA ASP A 174 -25.09 14.86 -0.92
C ASP A 174 -25.56 16.17 -1.59
N GLY A 175 -25.79 16.13 -2.91
CA GLY A 175 -26.24 17.29 -3.68
C GLY A 175 -25.14 18.21 -4.21
N LEU A 176 -23.86 17.84 -4.09
CA LEU A 176 -22.79 18.58 -4.74
C LEU A 176 -23.00 18.62 -6.26
N SER A 177 -23.04 19.84 -6.81
CA SER A 177 -23.21 20.10 -8.25
C SER A 177 -21.91 20.42 -8.98
N ARG A 178 -20.84 20.68 -8.23
CA ARG A 178 -19.49 21.01 -8.75
C ARG A 178 -18.39 20.43 -7.87
N GLU A 179 -17.19 20.36 -8.43
CA GLU A 179 -16.02 19.97 -7.63
C GLU A 179 -15.80 20.92 -6.44
N THR A 180 -15.49 20.35 -5.30
CA THR A 180 -15.28 21.09 -4.07
C THR A 180 -14.03 20.59 -3.37
N VAL A 181 -13.07 21.49 -3.16
CA VAL A 181 -11.90 21.23 -2.31
C VAL A 181 -12.37 21.35 -0.85
N PHE A 182 -12.22 20.30 -0.07
CA PHE A 182 -12.59 20.29 1.34
C PHE A 182 -11.41 20.17 2.30
N PHE A 183 -10.22 19.87 1.75
CA PHE A 183 -8.99 19.84 2.53
C PHE A 183 -7.83 20.32 1.67
N GLU A 184 -7.00 21.18 2.25
CA GLU A 184 -5.68 21.56 1.75
C GLU A 184 -4.74 21.72 2.95
N GLY A 185 -3.58 21.06 2.91
CA GLY A 185 -2.62 21.05 4.00
C GLY A 185 -1.44 20.14 3.74
N THR A 186 -0.62 19.87 4.75
CA THR A 186 0.53 18.97 4.61
C THR A 186 0.08 17.51 4.56
N ALA A 187 0.95 16.63 4.03
CA ALA A 187 0.70 15.18 4.04
C ALA A 187 0.53 14.65 5.48
N ARG A 188 1.21 15.24 6.48
CA ARG A 188 1.01 14.90 7.89
C ARG A 188 -0.39 15.25 8.38
N GLN A 189 -0.85 16.45 8.06
CA GLN A 189 -2.22 16.86 8.40
C GLN A 189 -3.27 15.99 7.69
N ALA A 190 -3.02 15.63 6.43
CA ALA A 190 -3.87 14.71 5.68
C ALA A 190 -3.95 13.33 6.35
N ALA A 191 -2.81 12.78 6.78
CA ALA A 191 -2.74 11.49 7.48
C ALA A 191 -3.49 11.52 8.82
N ALA A 192 -3.34 12.58 9.60
CA ALA A 192 -4.04 12.75 10.88
C ALA A 192 -5.56 12.91 10.72
N ASN A 193 -6.00 13.65 9.69
CA ASN A 193 -7.42 13.96 9.51
C ASN A 193 -8.18 12.89 8.70
N TYR A 194 -7.50 12.22 7.77
CA TYR A 194 -8.09 11.25 6.83
C TYR A 194 -7.30 9.95 6.78
N PRO A 195 -7.08 9.24 7.91
CA PRO A 195 -6.19 8.07 7.97
C PRO A 195 -6.55 6.96 6.98
N LYS A 196 -7.85 6.75 6.69
CA LYS A 196 -8.30 5.77 5.69
C LYS A 196 -7.96 6.15 4.25
N ASN A 197 -7.53 7.40 3.99
CA ASN A 197 -7.18 7.93 2.68
C ASN A 197 -5.71 8.38 2.62
N ALA A 198 -4.91 8.08 3.64
CA ALA A 198 -3.58 8.61 3.81
C ALA A 198 -2.49 7.85 3.05
N ASN A 199 -2.72 6.59 2.66
CA ASN A 199 -1.66 5.75 2.08
C ASN A 199 -0.98 6.41 0.87
N VAL A 200 -1.75 6.94 -0.09
CA VAL A 200 -1.17 7.59 -1.27
C VAL A 200 -0.39 8.85 -0.90
N ALA A 201 -0.95 9.70 -0.03
CA ALA A 201 -0.26 10.90 0.44
C ALA A 201 1.06 10.55 1.17
N ALA A 202 1.03 9.50 2.00
CA ALA A 202 2.21 9.00 2.70
C ALA A 202 3.26 8.43 1.73
N THR A 203 2.84 7.62 0.76
CA THR A 203 3.75 7.07 -0.25
C THR A 203 4.47 8.18 -1.02
N ILE A 204 3.72 9.21 -1.49
CA ILE A 204 4.30 10.36 -2.21
C ILE A 204 5.22 11.17 -1.28
N ALA A 205 4.80 11.43 -0.05
CA ALA A 205 5.61 12.19 0.91
C ALA A 205 6.94 11.49 1.22
N LEU A 206 6.88 10.19 1.50
CA LEU A 206 8.07 9.38 1.85
C LEU A 206 9.02 9.19 0.66
N ALA A 207 8.48 9.05 -0.56
CA ALA A 207 9.29 8.95 -1.76
C ALA A 207 9.89 10.30 -2.19
N GLY A 208 9.26 11.42 -1.82
CA GLY A 208 9.62 12.77 -2.27
C GLY A 208 10.19 13.68 -1.19
N ALA A 209 9.45 14.73 -0.84
CA ALA A 209 9.93 15.83 0.00
C ALA A 209 9.63 15.66 1.51
N GLY A 210 9.06 14.54 1.92
CA GLY A 210 8.64 14.30 3.30
C GLY A 210 7.25 14.85 3.63
N PHE A 211 6.75 14.48 4.81
CA PHE A 211 5.37 14.77 5.23
C PHE A 211 5.06 16.26 5.38
N GLU A 212 6.02 17.06 5.79
CA GLU A 212 5.83 18.49 6.05
C GLU A 212 5.90 19.35 4.77
N ARG A 213 6.66 18.90 3.77
CA ARG A 213 6.89 19.63 2.52
C ARG A 213 6.04 19.14 1.35
N THR A 214 5.21 18.11 1.55
CA THR A 214 4.25 17.63 0.56
C THR A 214 2.89 18.25 0.84
N THR A 215 2.40 19.07 -0.08
CA THR A 215 1.06 19.63 -0.05
C THR A 215 0.05 18.62 -0.56
N VAL A 216 -1.06 18.46 0.17
CA VAL A 216 -2.16 17.54 -0.19
C VAL A 216 -3.44 18.32 -0.37
N ARG A 217 -4.14 18.10 -1.48
CA ARG A 217 -5.47 18.60 -1.76
C ARG A 217 -6.45 17.44 -1.91
N MET A 218 -7.59 17.51 -1.22
CA MET A 218 -8.66 16.51 -1.35
C MET A 218 -9.91 17.15 -1.90
N ILE A 219 -10.45 16.52 -2.95
CA ILE A 219 -11.53 17.07 -3.77
C ILE A 219 -12.66 16.04 -3.86
N ALA A 220 -13.88 16.47 -3.51
CA ALA A 220 -15.09 15.76 -3.87
C ALA A 220 -15.60 16.32 -5.21
N ASP A 221 -15.75 15.46 -6.21
CA ASP A 221 -16.12 15.86 -7.56
C ASP A 221 -17.25 14.97 -8.11
N PRO A 222 -18.47 15.52 -8.27
CA PRO A 222 -19.58 14.76 -8.81
C PRO A 222 -19.43 14.40 -10.30
N ALA A 223 -18.53 15.04 -11.03
CA ALA A 223 -18.29 14.76 -12.45
C ALA A 223 -17.40 13.55 -12.70
N VAL A 224 -16.77 12.99 -11.65
CA VAL A 224 -15.91 11.79 -11.79
C VAL A 224 -16.60 10.55 -11.21
N SER A 225 -16.34 9.40 -11.85
CA SER A 225 -16.85 8.10 -11.42
C SER A 225 -15.76 7.22 -10.76
N SER A 226 -14.51 7.68 -10.79
CA SER A 226 -13.34 6.92 -10.32
C SER A 226 -12.45 7.80 -9.46
N ASN A 227 -11.60 7.16 -8.64
CA ASN A 227 -10.56 7.86 -7.92
C ASN A 227 -9.49 8.36 -8.90
N ILE A 228 -9.16 9.63 -8.82
CA ILE A 228 -8.09 10.27 -9.59
C ILE A 228 -7.02 10.74 -8.62
N HIS A 229 -5.80 10.33 -8.88
CA HIS A 229 -4.61 10.76 -8.16
C HIS A 229 -3.73 11.56 -9.10
N VAL A 230 -3.35 12.77 -8.72
CA VAL A 230 -2.40 13.60 -9.46
C VAL A 230 -1.31 14.01 -8.49
N PHE A 231 -0.07 13.89 -8.87
CA PHE A 231 1.00 14.58 -8.16
C PHE A 231 1.90 15.32 -9.13
N ASP A 232 2.31 16.51 -8.69
CA ASP A 232 3.17 17.41 -9.41
C ASP A 232 4.42 17.66 -8.57
N VAL A 233 5.59 17.58 -9.22
CA VAL A 233 6.89 17.79 -8.59
C VAL A 233 7.64 18.85 -9.39
N VAL A 234 8.17 19.83 -8.69
CA VAL A 234 9.10 20.81 -9.26
C VAL A 234 10.43 20.69 -8.54
N SER A 235 11.49 20.39 -9.28
CA SER A 235 12.86 20.30 -8.78
C SER A 235 13.82 21.04 -9.71
N ASP A 236 15.08 21.13 -9.31
CA ASP A 236 16.14 21.67 -10.18
C ASP A 236 16.52 20.73 -11.33
N ALA A 237 16.17 19.43 -11.21
CA ALA A 237 16.47 18.43 -12.23
C ALA A 237 15.34 18.24 -13.24
N ALA A 238 14.08 18.35 -12.83
CA ALA A 238 12.91 18.16 -13.70
C ALA A 238 11.62 18.68 -13.08
N GLU A 239 10.63 18.93 -13.94
CA GLU A 239 9.24 19.08 -13.58
C GLU A 239 8.50 17.82 -14.03
N VAL A 240 7.74 17.20 -13.11
CA VAL A 240 7.03 15.95 -13.36
C VAL A 240 5.57 16.09 -12.92
N SER A 241 4.67 15.68 -13.80
CA SER A 241 3.25 15.57 -13.48
C SER A 241 2.78 14.15 -13.80
N VAL A 242 2.21 13.47 -12.81
CA VAL A 242 1.66 12.13 -12.97
C VAL A 242 0.18 12.15 -12.63
N ARG A 243 -0.65 11.70 -13.58
CA ARG A 243 -2.10 11.58 -13.40
C ARG A 243 -2.54 10.15 -13.59
N ILE A 244 -3.23 9.60 -12.59
CA ILE A 244 -3.72 8.23 -12.60
C ILE A 244 -5.23 8.25 -12.36
N VAL A 245 -5.98 7.66 -13.27
CA VAL A 245 -7.41 7.38 -13.13
C VAL A 245 -7.53 5.92 -12.73
N GLY A 246 -7.73 5.67 -11.45
CA GLY A 246 -7.80 4.32 -10.88
C GLY A 246 -9.08 3.60 -11.30
N LYS A 247 -8.96 2.30 -11.58
CA LYS A 247 -10.12 1.42 -11.71
C LYS A 247 -10.31 0.65 -10.41
N PRO A 248 -11.54 0.44 -9.94
CA PRO A 248 -11.81 -0.39 -8.78
C PRO A 248 -11.52 -1.86 -9.07
N ALA A 249 -11.15 -2.62 -8.06
CA ALA A 249 -11.07 -4.07 -8.16
C ALA A 249 -12.48 -4.68 -8.33
N PRO A 250 -12.65 -5.70 -9.18
CA PRO A 250 -13.96 -6.29 -9.46
C PRO A 250 -14.69 -6.80 -8.22
N ALA A 251 -13.96 -7.47 -7.31
CA ALA A 251 -14.52 -8.03 -6.09
C ALA A 251 -14.78 -6.99 -4.98
N ASN A 252 -14.12 -5.81 -5.04
CA ASN A 252 -14.31 -4.76 -4.04
C ASN A 252 -14.09 -3.36 -4.64
N PRO A 253 -15.15 -2.59 -4.91
CA PRO A 253 -15.04 -1.24 -5.46
C PRO A 253 -14.23 -0.24 -4.61
N LYS A 254 -14.02 -0.52 -3.33
CA LYS A 254 -13.19 0.31 -2.44
C LYS A 254 -11.69 0.06 -2.62
N THR A 255 -11.31 -1.05 -3.26
CA THR A 255 -9.92 -1.41 -3.54
C THR A 255 -9.52 -0.88 -4.92
N SER A 256 -8.43 -0.11 -4.98
CA SER A 256 -7.85 0.33 -6.25
C SER A 256 -7.10 -0.85 -6.90
N LEU A 257 -7.44 -1.18 -8.13
CA LEU A 257 -6.79 -2.27 -8.87
C LEU A 257 -5.28 -2.03 -9.06
N PRO A 258 -4.78 -0.82 -9.35
CA PRO A 258 -3.35 -0.51 -9.33
C PRO A 258 -2.64 -0.94 -8.05
N THR A 259 -3.29 -0.85 -6.88
CA THR A 259 -2.71 -1.31 -5.61
C THR A 259 -2.43 -2.81 -5.61
N VAL A 260 -3.33 -3.61 -6.17
CA VAL A 260 -3.13 -5.05 -6.32
C VAL A 260 -1.93 -5.33 -7.22
N TYR A 261 -1.89 -4.69 -8.39
CA TYR A 261 -0.78 -4.87 -9.34
C TYR A 261 0.57 -4.39 -8.80
N SER A 262 0.59 -3.37 -7.94
CA SER A 262 1.83 -2.93 -7.30
C SER A 262 2.43 -3.99 -6.37
N LEU A 263 1.59 -4.75 -5.67
CA LEU A 263 2.04 -5.87 -4.85
C LEU A 263 2.46 -7.09 -5.70
N VAL A 264 1.68 -7.39 -6.74
CA VAL A 264 2.08 -8.43 -7.72
C VAL A 264 3.45 -8.09 -8.31
N ARG A 265 3.67 -6.82 -8.72
CA ARG A 265 4.98 -6.37 -9.23
C ARG A 265 6.09 -6.59 -8.19
N ALA A 266 5.85 -6.29 -6.92
CA ALA A 266 6.82 -6.52 -5.86
C ALA A 266 7.23 -7.99 -5.74
N VAL A 267 6.28 -8.93 -5.87
CA VAL A 267 6.56 -10.37 -5.92
C VAL A 267 7.33 -10.72 -7.20
N MET A 268 6.84 -10.28 -8.37
CA MET A 268 7.44 -10.62 -9.66
C MET A 268 8.87 -10.10 -9.81
N ASN A 269 9.19 -8.95 -9.20
CA ASN A 269 10.56 -8.41 -9.18
C ASN A 269 11.55 -9.29 -8.40
N ARG A 270 11.07 -10.26 -7.60
CA ARG A 270 11.91 -11.22 -6.85
C ARG A 270 11.92 -12.63 -7.48
N VAL A 271 11.03 -12.82 -8.45
CA VAL A 271 10.92 -14.06 -9.22
C VAL A 271 11.63 -13.93 -10.57
N ASN A 272 11.45 -12.80 -11.25
CA ASN A 272 11.98 -12.57 -12.58
C ASN A 272 13.48 -12.22 -12.57
N PRO A 273 14.26 -12.68 -13.54
CA PRO A 273 15.68 -12.32 -13.66
C PRO A 273 15.91 -10.88 -14.18
N ILE A 274 14.90 -10.27 -14.81
CA ILE A 274 14.93 -8.90 -15.31
C ILE A 274 13.77 -8.14 -14.65
N VAL A 275 14.08 -7.03 -13.99
CA VAL A 275 13.12 -6.23 -13.22
C VAL A 275 13.17 -4.76 -13.62
N SER A 276 12.07 -4.05 -13.37
CA SER A 276 11.92 -2.61 -13.66
C SER A 276 11.39 -1.85 -12.45
#